data_df34694d51de49e330c885478d6ce356
#
_entry.id   df34694d51de49e330c885478d6ce356
#
_cell.length_a   1.000
_cell.length_b   1.000
_cell.length_c   1.000
_cell.angle_alpha   90.00
_cell.angle_beta   90.00
_cell.angle_gamma   90.00
#
_symmetry.space_group_name_H-M   'P 1'
#
loop_
_entity.id
_entity.type
_entity.pdbx_description
1 polymer ?
#
loop_
_entity_poly.entity_id
_entity_poly.type
_entity_poly.pdbx_seq_one_letter_code
_entity_poly.pdbx_strand_id
1 'polypeptide(L)'
;MLDCVVVGAGPAGLATSLALTRTGVDHVVLERGRVGHTWRTQRWDSLRLNNPGWMNPMLGPQPSGTYLCAREVTRRLEHLAAGCPVRESEAVTALHRRRGGWLVRTGGGELRARTVVIATGGENVPHTPDLASRLPRRIAQCHAAQYRAPAQLPGNGILVVGSAQSGYQIAEELLAAGRRVVVATSAVGRAPAEHRGRATVEWLVDLGFFDQRPEDLPDPSVLRAPQPLLAPGGRSASLQSLARAGAMLVGRLTTVDGERIGLDASVAANIEFADAFADRIRKTIDDAIVAKGLDAPANGFDDDIALADLGPPRTVDLRADGIDSVVWCTGYTGDFSWLDAAFTDAAGQPVRDGAAATAPGLWYMGLRWLTRRGSGNFIGFRPMPQRLPVRSRPIWVVGTVPSASHAARAVTATRSPRAR
;
A
#
# COMPACT_ATOMS: atom_id res chain seq x y z
N MET A 1 7.75 26.89 20.23
CA MET A 1 6.80 25.75 20.14
C MET A 1 6.25 25.77 18.73
N LEU A 2 6.51 24.72 17.96
CA LEU A 2 6.03 24.58 16.59
C LEU A 2 4.49 24.46 16.54
N ASP A 3 3.88 24.86 15.43
CA ASP A 3 2.46 24.59 15.23
C ASP A 3 2.22 23.11 14.88
N CYS A 4 3.14 22.51 14.11
CA CYS A 4 3.03 21.11 13.72
C CYS A 4 4.40 20.40 13.65
N VAL A 5 4.42 19.12 14.06
CA VAL A 5 5.48 18.17 13.72
C VAL A 5 4.90 17.09 12.83
N VAL A 6 5.51 16.84 11.68
CA VAL A 6 5.18 15.73 10.79
C VAL A 6 6.21 14.63 10.98
N VAL A 7 5.79 13.40 11.25
CA VAL A 7 6.69 12.26 11.45
C VAL A 7 6.68 11.38 10.21
N GLY A 8 7.81 11.31 9.51
CA GLY A 8 8.05 10.57 8.27
C GLY A 8 8.09 11.47 7.03
N ALA A 9 9.15 11.36 6.22
CA ALA A 9 9.33 12.04 4.94
C ALA A 9 9.10 11.12 3.74
N GLY A 10 8.08 10.29 3.84
CA GLY A 10 7.50 9.56 2.71
C GLY A 10 6.50 10.42 1.92
N PRO A 11 5.79 9.83 0.95
CA PRO A 11 4.81 10.56 0.14
C PRO A 11 3.77 11.33 0.97
N ALA A 12 3.23 10.69 2.01
CA ALA A 12 2.21 11.28 2.88
C ALA A 12 2.73 12.48 3.68
N GLY A 13 3.94 12.34 4.27
CA GLY A 13 4.54 13.41 5.06
C GLY A 13 4.93 14.61 4.20
N LEU A 14 5.51 14.39 3.02
CA LEU A 14 5.85 15.46 2.10
C LEU A 14 4.60 16.17 1.56
N ALA A 15 3.54 15.42 1.22
CA ALA A 15 2.27 16.03 0.83
C ALA A 15 1.69 16.91 1.94
N THR A 16 1.75 16.44 3.20
CA THR A 16 1.33 17.20 4.37
C THR A 16 2.19 18.46 4.55
N SER A 17 3.50 18.32 4.49
CA SER A 17 4.44 19.44 4.64
C SER A 17 4.20 20.53 3.59
N LEU A 18 4.07 20.15 2.31
CA LEU A 18 3.75 21.09 1.25
C LEU A 18 2.41 21.83 1.47
N ALA A 19 1.41 21.14 2.02
CA ALA A 19 0.14 21.78 2.36
C ALA A 19 0.30 22.77 3.52
N LEU A 20 1.05 22.43 4.57
CA LEU A 20 1.34 23.29 5.70
C LEU A 20 2.15 24.52 5.28
N THR A 21 3.17 24.34 4.42
CA THR A 21 3.95 25.45 3.85
C THR A 21 3.05 26.45 3.11
N ARG A 22 2.15 25.94 2.24
CA ARG A 22 1.22 26.81 1.48
C ARG A 22 0.26 27.60 2.36
N THR A 23 -0.05 27.10 3.54
CA THR A 23 -0.95 27.78 4.50
C THR A 23 -0.19 28.58 5.57
N GLY A 24 1.14 28.66 5.48
CA GLY A 24 1.97 29.44 6.41
C GLY A 24 2.07 28.85 7.81
N VAL A 25 1.82 27.54 7.99
CA VAL A 25 1.93 26.88 9.29
C VAL A 25 3.38 26.55 9.59
N ASP A 26 3.88 26.99 10.75
CA ASP A 26 5.23 26.66 11.23
C ASP A 26 5.33 25.17 11.58
N HIS A 27 6.19 24.44 10.86
CA HIS A 27 6.30 23.01 11.04
C HIS A 27 7.70 22.46 10.72
N VAL A 28 7.94 21.21 11.09
CA VAL A 28 9.12 20.44 10.72
C VAL A 28 8.70 19.02 10.37
N VAL A 29 9.38 18.39 9.41
CA VAL A 29 9.25 16.98 9.08
C VAL A 29 10.44 16.23 9.65
N LEU A 30 10.20 15.20 10.46
CA LEU A 30 11.23 14.34 11.06
C LEU A 30 11.28 13.01 10.31
N GLU A 31 12.44 12.64 9.79
CA GLU A 31 12.65 11.40 9.06
C GLU A 31 13.77 10.58 9.70
N ARG A 32 13.50 9.32 10.06
CA ARG A 32 14.47 8.44 10.72
C ARG A 32 15.69 8.10 9.86
N GLY A 33 15.52 8.11 8.56
CA GLY A 33 16.59 7.88 7.59
C GLY A 33 16.72 9.04 6.63
N ARG A 34 16.70 8.75 5.32
CA ARG A 34 16.65 9.74 4.25
C ARG A 34 15.26 9.85 3.68
N VAL A 35 14.94 10.96 3.05
CA VAL A 35 13.68 11.15 2.32
C VAL A 35 13.36 9.92 1.46
N GLY A 36 12.14 9.40 1.58
CA GLY A 36 11.71 8.20 0.88
C GLY A 36 12.40 6.91 1.35
N HIS A 37 12.80 6.82 2.61
CA HIS A 37 13.59 5.71 3.18
C HIS A 37 13.09 4.34 2.76
N THR A 38 11.81 4.04 2.92
CA THR A 38 11.23 2.74 2.53
C THR A 38 11.34 2.46 1.03
N TRP A 39 11.22 3.48 0.18
CA TRP A 39 11.40 3.37 -1.26
C TRP A 39 12.85 3.05 -1.65
N ARG A 40 13.82 3.54 -0.89
CA ARG A 40 15.24 3.29 -1.10
C ARG A 40 15.68 1.92 -0.63
N THR A 41 15.14 1.47 0.52
CA THR A 41 15.73 0.36 1.27
C THR A 41 14.91 -0.93 1.19
N GLN A 42 13.63 -0.85 0.81
CA GLN A 42 12.70 -1.98 0.86
C GLN A 42 12.03 -2.28 -0.49
N ARG A 43 12.66 -1.89 -1.60
CA ARG A 43 12.13 -2.17 -2.95
C ARG A 43 13.22 -2.78 -3.81
N TRP A 44 12.85 -3.72 -4.68
CA TRP A 44 13.77 -4.37 -5.61
C TRP A 44 14.01 -3.50 -6.85
N ASP A 45 15.09 -3.78 -7.54
CA ASP A 45 15.62 -2.90 -8.58
C ASP A 45 14.67 -2.73 -9.78
N SER A 46 13.99 -3.80 -10.18
CA SER A 46 13.04 -3.80 -11.29
C SER A 46 11.62 -3.36 -10.90
N LEU A 47 11.35 -3.10 -9.61
CA LEU A 47 10.01 -2.70 -9.17
C LEU A 47 9.48 -1.55 -10.03
N ARG A 48 8.24 -1.71 -10.51
CA ARG A 48 7.47 -0.63 -11.11
C ARG A 48 6.17 -0.44 -10.36
N LEU A 49 5.73 0.82 -10.27
CA LEU A 49 4.39 1.10 -9.78
C LEU A 49 3.38 0.40 -10.69
N ASN A 50 2.34 -0.15 -10.10
CA ASN A 50 1.24 -0.82 -10.79
C ASN A 50 0.16 0.15 -11.30
N ASN A 51 0.31 1.42 -11.04
CA ASN A 51 -0.57 2.49 -11.51
C ASN A 51 0.19 3.44 -12.44
N PRO A 52 -0.46 3.93 -13.50
CA PRO A 52 0.17 4.85 -14.45
C PRO A 52 0.53 6.19 -13.79
N GLY A 53 1.47 6.88 -14.39
CA GLY A 53 2.06 8.10 -13.85
C GLY A 53 1.06 9.20 -13.54
N TRP A 54 0.02 9.35 -14.35
CA TRP A 54 -1.02 10.35 -14.13
C TRP A 54 -1.81 10.14 -12.81
N MET A 55 -1.82 8.93 -12.26
CA MET A 55 -2.40 8.65 -10.94
C MET A 55 -1.51 9.10 -9.77
N ASN A 56 -0.32 9.61 -10.05
CA ASN A 56 0.67 10.04 -9.05
C ASN A 56 0.97 11.54 -9.16
N PRO A 57 -0.05 12.45 -9.17
CA PRO A 57 0.14 13.86 -9.51
C PRO A 57 1.11 14.59 -8.59
N MET A 58 1.23 14.17 -7.33
CA MET A 58 2.20 14.75 -6.41
C MET A 58 3.66 14.54 -6.86
N LEU A 59 3.93 13.48 -7.62
CA LEU A 59 5.27 13.20 -8.13
C LEU A 59 5.62 14.02 -9.40
N GLY A 60 4.79 14.98 -9.75
CA GLY A 60 4.95 15.84 -10.91
C GLY A 60 4.47 15.20 -12.23
N PRO A 61 4.42 15.98 -13.33
CA PRO A 61 3.94 15.52 -14.60
C PRO A 61 4.78 14.37 -15.17
N GLN A 62 4.11 13.46 -15.85
CA GLN A 62 4.71 12.26 -16.43
C GLN A 62 4.08 12.00 -17.81
N PRO A 63 4.84 11.48 -18.78
CA PRO A 63 4.29 11.06 -20.07
C PRO A 63 3.18 10.02 -19.89
N SER A 64 2.22 9.99 -20.79
CA SER A 64 1.20 8.95 -20.84
C SER A 64 1.85 7.56 -20.93
N GLY A 65 1.26 6.57 -20.26
CA GLY A 65 1.78 5.20 -20.26
C GLY A 65 3.04 4.97 -19.40
N THR A 66 3.53 5.99 -18.68
CA THR A 66 4.69 5.83 -17.79
C THR A 66 4.30 5.08 -16.52
N TYR A 67 5.12 4.11 -16.13
CA TYR A 67 5.05 3.39 -14.84
C TYR A 67 6.38 3.56 -14.12
N LEU A 68 6.41 4.37 -13.06
CA LEU A 68 7.65 4.74 -12.39
C LEU A 68 8.30 3.54 -11.67
N CYS A 69 9.63 3.44 -11.77
CA CYS A 69 10.39 2.53 -10.92
C CYS A 69 10.67 3.16 -9.54
N ALA A 70 11.12 2.34 -8.58
CA ALA A 70 11.41 2.79 -7.22
C ALA A 70 12.43 3.93 -7.16
N ARG A 71 13.47 3.89 -8.02
CA ARG A 71 14.50 4.95 -8.13
C ARG A 71 13.90 6.27 -8.59
N GLU A 72 13.00 6.24 -9.56
CA GLU A 72 12.32 7.45 -10.06
C GLU A 72 11.38 8.04 -9.00
N VAL A 73 10.64 7.19 -8.30
CA VAL A 73 9.81 7.62 -7.15
C VAL A 73 10.69 8.32 -6.11
N THR A 74 11.80 7.70 -5.71
CA THR A 74 12.73 8.25 -4.72
C THR A 74 13.26 9.62 -5.14
N ARG A 75 13.76 9.75 -6.38
CA ARG A 75 14.28 11.03 -6.90
C ARG A 75 13.21 12.12 -6.90
N ARG A 76 11.96 11.79 -7.24
CA ARG A 76 10.86 12.76 -7.23
C ARG A 76 10.47 13.16 -5.81
N LEU A 77 10.54 12.25 -4.83
CA LEU A 77 10.33 12.58 -3.43
C LEU A 77 11.44 13.51 -2.89
N GLU A 78 12.71 13.30 -3.29
CA GLU A 78 13.81 14.20 -2.96
C GLU A 78 13.58 15.62 -3.52
N HIS A 79 13.13 15.71 -4.76
CA HIS A 79 12.80 16.99 -5.38
C HIS A 79 11.67 17.71 -4.62
N LEU A 80 10.63 17.00 -4.20
CA LEU A 80 9.55 17.55 -3.39
C LEU A 80 10.04 18.02 -2.00
N ALA A 81 10.95 17.26 -1.40
CA ALA A 81 11.50 17.55 -0.09
C ALA A 81 12.33 18.84 -0.05
N ALA A 82 12.89 19.27 -1.21
CA ALA A 82 13.63 20.54 -1.30
C ALA A 82 12.78 21.76 -0.92
N GLY A 83 11.45 21.67 -1.03
CA GLY A 83 10.50 22.69 -0.60
C GLY A 83 9.92 22.48 0.81
N CYS A 84 10.44 21.53 1.60
CA CYS A 84 9.94 21.15 2.91
C CYS A 84 11.02 21.29 4.00
N PRO A 85 10.67 21.68 5.23
CA PRO A 85 11.61 21.74 6.36
C PRO A 85 11.87 20.33 6.93
N VAL A 86 12.58 19.48 6.16
CA VAL A 86 12.88 18.08 6.55
C VAL A 86 14.19 18.02 7.36
N ARG A 87 14.14 17.26 8.45
CA ARG A 87 15.33 16.83 9.21
C ARG A 87 15.47 15.33 9.01
N GLU A 88 16.49 14.94 8.26
CA GLU A 88 16.86 13.53 8.03
C GLU A 88 17.67 12.97 9.20
N SER A 89 17.72 11.65 9.32
CA SER A 89 18.42 10.91 10.39
C SER A 89 17.95 11.27 11.80
N GLU A 90 16.71 11.73 11.92
CA GLU A 90 16.08 12.12 13.18
C GLU A 90 14.85 11.26 13.47
N ALA A 91 15.09 10.09 14.10
CA ALA A 91 14.04 9.14 14.47
C ALA A 91 13.25 9.66 15.69
N VAL A 92 11.93 9.69 15.56
CA VAL A 92 11.05 9.87 16.72
C VAL A 92 11.00 8.57 17.52
N THR A 93 11.30 8.67 18.81
CA THR A 93 11.40 7.54 19.74
C THR A 93 10.25 7.49 20.75
N ALA A 94 9.59 8.62 20.99
CA ALA A 94 8.39 8.68 21.82
C ALA A 94 7.56 9.93 21.54
N LEU A 95 6.26 9.82 21.83
CA LEU A 95 5.31 10.93 21.74
C LEU A 95 4.51 10.99 23.05
N HIS A 96 4.57 12.14 23.71
CA HIS A 96 3.87 12.35 24.97
C HIS A 96 2.92 13.54 24.88
N ARG A 97 1.70 13.36 25.36
CA ARG A 97 0.76 14.45 25.53
C ARG A 97 1.21 15.36 26.67
N ARG A 98 1.11 16.68 26.47
CA ARG A 98 1.39 17.71 27.46
C ARG A 98 0.28 18.75 27.47
N ARG A 99 0.24 19.58 28.52
CA ARG A 99 -0.69 20.71 28.57
C ARG A 99 -0.40 21.66 27.38
N GLY A 100 -1.37 21.85 26.51
CA GLY A 100 -1.28 22.71 25.32
C GLY A 100 -0.64 22.12 24.08
N GLY A 101 -0.37 20.79 24.05
CA GLY A 101 0.18 20.14 22.85
C GLY A 101 0.90 18.83 23.12
N TRP A 102 1.99 18.62 22.42
CA TRP A 102 2.76 17.38 22.35
C TRP A 102 4.24 17.61 22.59
N LEU A 103 4.87 16.66 23.25
CA LEU A 103 6.31 16.52 23.36
C LEU A 103 6.76 15.36 22.48
N VAL A 104 7.56 15.64 21.47
CA VAL A 104 8.13 14.68 20.54
C VAL A 104 9.58 14.44 20.92
N ARG A 105 9.92 13.20 21.28
CA ARG A 105 11.30 12.80 21.59
C ARG A 105 11.98 12.22 20.37
N THR A 106 13.22 12.62 20.16
CA THR A 106 14.09 12.11 19.10
C THR A 106 15.46 11.76 19.67
N GLY A 107 16.31 11.13 18.85
CA GLY A 107 17.73 10.93 19.22
C GLY A 107 18.50 12.23 19.40
N GLY A 108 18.06 13.31 18.76
CA GLY A 108 18.67 14.64 18.84
C GLY A 108 18.10 15.56 19.93
N GLY A 109 17.09 15.11 20.70
CA GLY A 109 16.48 15.90 21.77
C GLY A 109 14.95 15.90 21.78
N GLU A 110 14.36 16.97 22.29
CA GLU A 110 12.91 17.11 22.45
C GLU A 110 12.38 18.31 21.67
N LEU A 111 11.26 18.13 20.98
CA LEU A 111 10.51 19.18 20.32
C LEU A 111 9.14 19.35 20.95
N ARG A 112 8.65 20.57 21.03
CA ARG A 112 7.27 20.86 21.46
C ARG A 112 6.45 21.35 20.28
N ALA A 113 5.28 20.75 20.07
CA ALA A 113 4.35 21.11 19.00
C ALA A 113 2.91 21.18 19.50
N ARG A 114 2.09 22.00 18.88
CA ARG A 114 0.64 22.04 19.14
C ARG A 114 -0.04 20.80 18.56
N THR A 115 0.39 20.38 17.40
CA THR A 115 -0.14 19.23 16.68
C THR A 115 0.98 18.32 16.17
N VAL A 116 0.64 17.04 15.98
CA VAL A 116 1.53 16.04 15.37
C VAL A 116 0.76 15.31 14.28
N VAL A 117 1.40 15.12 13.13
CA VAL A 117 0.90 14.28 12.04
C VAL A 117 1.82 13.07 11.89
N ILE A 118 1.28 11.88 12.13
CA ILE A 118 1.98 10.62 11.94
C ILE A 118 1.81 10.18 10.49
N ALA A 119 2.88 10.25 9.71
CA ALA A 119 2.96 9.92 8.30
C ALA A 119 4.03 8.84 8.01
N THR A 120 4.28 7.97 8.99
CA THR A 120 5.32 6.93 8.92
C THR A 120 4.98 5.77 7.99
N GLY A 121 3.73 5.70 7.51
CA GLY A 121 3.21 4.61 6.69
C GLY A 121 2.81 3.38 7.51
N GLY A 122 1.96 2.54 6.93
CA GLY A 122 1.47 1.31 7.53
C GLY A 122 2.08 0.03 6.93
N GLU A 123 3.09 0.16 6.06
CA GLU A 123 3.68 -0.94 5.30
C GLU A 123 5.21 -0.80 5.26
N ASN A 124 5.86 -0.70 6.44
CA ASN A 124 7.29 -0.47 6.56
C ASN A 124 8.03 -1.49 7.45
N VAL A 125 7.30 -2.41 8.08
CA VAL A 125 7.84 -3.56 8.80
C VAL A 125 7.49 -4.83 8.04
N PRO A 126 8.47 -5.57 7.51
CA PRO A 126 8.24 -6.86 6.85
C PRO A 126 7.57 -7.85 7.79
N HIS A 127 6.53 -8.54 7.31
CA HIS A 127 5.91 -9.63 8.04
C HIS A 127 6.40 -10.97 7.49
N THR A 128 7.26 -11.65 8.25
CA THR A 128 7.69 -13.02 7.95
C THR A 128 6.98 -13.98 8.91
N PRO A 129 6.28 -15.01 8.42
CA PRO A 129 5.57 -15.96 9.27
C PRO A 129 6.53 -16.77 10.14
N ASP A 130 6.08 -17.22 11.32
CA ASP A 130 6.87 -18.07 12.24
C ASP A 130 7.35 -19.37 11.57
N LEU A 131 6.62 -19.85 10.57
CA LEU A 131 7.01 -21.00 9.74
C LEU A 131 8.39 -20.85 9.10
N ALA A 132 8.84 -19.62 8.84
CA ALA A 132 10.15 -19.34 8.27
C ALA A 132 11.31 -19.92 9.12
N SER A 133 11.15 -19.91 10.44
CA SER A 133 12.16 -20.44 11.37
C SER A 133 12.30 -21.97 11.30
N ARG A 134 11.33 -22.67 10.72
CA ARG A 134 11.32 -24.13 10.58
C ARG A 134 11.97 -24.63 9.30
N LEU A 135 12.27 -23.73 8.36
CA LEU A 135 12.96 -24.11 7.12
C LEU A 135 14.39 -24.60 7.39
N PRO A 136 14.87 -25.61 6.64
CA PRO A 136 16.24 -26.08 6.75
C PRO A 136 17.27 -24.96 6.55
N ARG A 137 18.38 -24.98 7.29
CA ARG A 137 19.41 -23.93 7.23
C ARG A 137 20.04 -23.75 5.84
N ARG A 138 19.97 -24.78 4.97
CA ARG A 138 20.47 -24.70 3.59
C ARG A 138 19.61 -23.78 2.70
N ILE A 139 18.36 -23.53 3.08
CA ILE A 139 17.44 -22.69 2.31
C ILE A 139 17.75 -21.23 2.60
N ALA A 140 18.18 -20.50 1.58
CA ALA A 140 18.31 -19.05 1.68
C ALA A 140 16.94 -18.40 1.76
N GLN A 141 16.78 -17.43 2.66
CA GLN A 141 15.51 -16.78 2.87
C GLN A 141 15.66 -15.27 2.83
N CYS A 142 14.73 -14.58 2.19
CA CYS A 142 14.56 -13.13 2.32
C CYS A 142 13.10 -12.75 2.24
N HIS A 143 12.75 -11.64 2.88
CA HIS A 143 11.46 -10.99 2.64
C HIS A 143 11.55 -10.12 1.37
N ALA A 144 10.41 -9.86 0.69
CA ALA A 144 10.33 -8.96 -0.47
C ALA A 144 10.98 -7.58 -0.22
N ALA A 145 11.00 -7.11 1.03
CA ALA A 145 11.70 -5.87 1.42
C ALA A 145 13.23 -5.96 1.30
N GLN A 146 13.80 -7.15 1.36
CA GLN A 146 15.24 -7.42 1.32
C GLN A 146 15.68 -7.91 -0.07
N TYR A 147 14.75 -8.41 -0.86
CA TYR A 147 14.99 -8.82 -2.23
C TYR A 147 15.38 -7.63 -3.10
N ARG A 148 16.38 -7.79 -3.98
CA ARG A 148 16.86 -6.75 -4.91
C ARG A 148 16.79 -7.19 -6.37
N ALA A 149 17.29 -8.37 -6.67
CA ALA A 149 17.36 -8.91 -8.03
C ALA A 149 17.51 -10.44 -8.00
N PRO A 150 17.22 -11.16 -9.10
CA PRO A 150 17.37 -12.60 -9.20
C PRO A 150 18.77 -13.12 -8.83
N ALA A 151 19.82 -12.34 -9.13
CA ALA A 151 21.21 -12.72 -8.84
C ALA A 151 21.54 -12.78 -7.34
N GLN A 152 20.72 -12.18 -6.48
CA GLN A 152 20.89 -12.23 -5.03
C GLN A 152 20.55 -13.61 -4.45
N LEU A 153 19.70 -14.38 -5.12
CA LEU A 153 19.22 -15.66 -4.62
C LEU A 153 20.11 -16.80 -5.10
N PRO A 154 20.67 -17.63 -4.19
CA PRO A 154 21.43 -18.80 -4.58
C PRO A 154 20.55 -19.89 -5.19
N GLY A 155 21.18 -20.78 -5.98
CA GLY A 155 20.54 -21.91 -6.64
C GLY A 155 19.59 -21.49 -7.76
N ASN A 156 18.79 -22.43 -8.26
CA ASN A 156 17.86 -22.19 -9.37
C ASN A 156 16.38 -22.31 -8.98
N GLY A 157 16.06 -23.10 -7.97
CA GLY A 157 14.68 -23.31 -7.53
C GLY A 157 14.27 -22.31 -6.45
N ILE A 158 13.25 -21.53 -6.70
CA ILE A 158 12.78 -20.45 -5.82
C ILE A 158 11.32 -20.68 -5.45
N LEU A 159 11.02 -20.73 -4.15
CA LEU A 159 9.66 -20.70 -3.64
C LEU A 159 9.29 -19.25 -3.29
N VAL A 160 8.30 -18.69 -3.98
CA VAL A 160 7.71 -17.38 -3.66
C VAL A 160 6.45 -17.61 -2.84
N VAL A 161 6.42 -17.11 -1.60
CA VAL A 161 5.28 -17.30 -0.69
C VAL A 161 4.42 -16.04 -0.67
N GLY A 162 3.22 -16.15 -1.23
CA GLY A 162 2.27 -15.05 -1.41
C GLY A 162 2.22 -14.58 -2.86
N SER A 163 1.00 -14.37 -3.37
CA SER A 163 0.71 -14.06 -4.77
C SER A 163 0.07 -12.68 -4.98
N ALA A 164 0.15 -11.80 -3.99
CA ALA A 164 -0.24 -10.40 -4.14
C ALA A 164 0.80 -9.64 -4.97
N GLN A 165 0.69 -8.32 -5.06
CA GLN A 165 1.46 -7.47 -5.97
C GLN A 165 2.98 -7.72 -5.95
N SER A 166 3.60 -7.86 -4.76
CA SER A 166 5.04 -8.14 -4.67
C SER A 166 5.37 -9.55 -5.17
N GLY A 167 4.60 -10.55 -4.75
CA GLY A 167 4.83 -11.93 -5.15
C GLY A 167 4.67 -12.13 -6.66
N TYR A 168 3.66 -11.51 -7.25
CA TYR A 168 3.46 -11.53 -8.70
C TYR A 168 4.66 -10.95 -9.46
N GLN A 169 5.07 -9.70 -9.15
CA GLN A 169 6.15 -9.04 -9.89
C GLN A 169 7.51 -9.73 -9.68
N ILE A 170 7.80 -10.22 -8.45
CA ILE A 170 9.05 -10.94 -8.17
C ILE A 170 9.05 -12.30 -8.87
N ALA A 171 7.93 -13.04 -8.88
CA ALA A 171 7.84 -14.31 -9.61
C ALA A 171 8.04 -14.10 -11.12
N GLU A 172 7.41 -13.08 -11.70
CA GLU A 172 7.58 -12.71 -13.10
C GLU A 172 9.04 -12.39 -13.44
N GLU A 173 9.73 -11.59 -12.61
CA GLU A 173 11.16 -11.27 -12.78
C GLU A 173 12.05 -12.50 -12.68
N LEU A 174 11.79 -13.39 -11.72
CA LEU A 174 12.54 -14.64 -11.54
C LEU A 174 12.38 -15.57 -12.74
N LEU A 175 11.15 -15.72 -13.26
CA LEU A 175 10.88 -16.50 -14.47
C LEU A 175 11.61 -15.91 -15.69
N ALA A 176 11.54 -14.59 -15.87
CA ALA A 176 12.26 -13.90 -16.95
C ALA A 176 13.78 -14.07 -16.85
N ALA A 177 14.31 -14.26 -15.64
CA ALA A 177 15.73 -14.58 -15.40
C ALA A 177 16.06 -16.07 -15.55
N GLY A 178 15.13 -16.90 -16.04
CA GLY A 178 15.33 -18.35 -16.25
C GLY A 178 15.33 -19.18 -14.96
N ARG A 179 14.82 -18.64 -13.84
CA ARG A 179 14.71 -19.38 -12.59
C ARG A 179 13.50 -20.31 -12.62
N ARG A 180 13.59 -21.44 -11.94
CA ARG A 180 12.46 -22.31 -11.66
C ARG A 180 11.70 -21.76 -10.47
N VAL A 181 10.43 -21.39 -10.66
CA VAL A 181 9.62 -20.69 -9.67
C VAL A 181 8.42 -21.53 -9.26
N VAL A 182 8.27 -21.69 -7.95
CA VAL A 182 7.06 -22.22 -7.32
C VAL A 182 6.38 -21.04 -6.59
N VAL A 183 5.09 -20.85 -6.80
CA VAL A 183 4.32 -19.78 -6.15
C VAL A 183 3.27 -20.38 -5.22
N ALA A 184 3.45 -20.16 -3.91
CA ALA A 184 2.40 -20.47 -2.92
C ALA A 184 1.35 -19.35 -2.95
N THR A 185 0.16 -19.69 -3.45
CA THR A 185 -0.91 -18.75 -3.79
C THR A 185 -1.76 -18.35 -2.60
N SER A 186 -2.49 -17.26 -2.75
CA SER A 186 -3.49 -16.76 -1.80
C SER A 186 -4.66 -16.10 -2.55
N ALA A 187 -5.78 -15.94 -1.88
CA ALA A 187 -6.95 -15.25 -2.44
C ALA A 187 -6.67 -13.76 -2.61
N VAL A 188 -6.35 -13.34 -3.82
CA VAL A 188 -6.08 -11.94 -4.19
C VAL A 188 -6.92 -11.60 -5.42
N GLY A 189 -7.72 -10.53 -5.35
CA GLY A 189 -8.46 -10.04 -6.52
C GLY A 189 -7.51 -9.61 -7.64
N ARG A 190 -7.96 -9.70 -8.89
CA ARG A 190 -7.27 -9.09 -10.04
C ARG A 190 -8.17 -8.08 -10.73
N ALA A 191 -7.59 -7.06 -11.34
CA ALA A 191 -8.30 -6.18 -12.23
C ALA A 191 -7.80 -6.43 -13.67
N PRO A 192 -8.68 -6.51 -14.69
CA PRO A 192 -8.24 -6.58 -16.07
C PRO A 192 -7.45 -5.30 -16.41
N ALA A 193 -6.51 -5.40 -17.34
CA ALA A 193 -5.72 -4.23 -17.76
C ALA A 193 -6.62 -3.17 -18.41
N GLU A 194 -7.53 -3.64 -19.25
CA GLU A 194 -8.43 -2.83 -20.06
C GLU A 194 -9.85 -3.41 -20.05
N HIS A 195 -10.83 -2.53 -20.19
CA HIS A 195 -12.23 -2.90 -20.40
C HIS A 195 -12.91 -1.83 -21.25
N ARG A 196 -13.71 -2.25 -22.26
CA ARG A 196 -14.43 -1.32 -23.13
C ARG A 196 -13.50 -0.23 -23.74
N GLY A 197 -12.33 -0.64 -24.25
CA GLY A 197 -11.40 0.24 -24.96
C GLY A 197 -10.67 1.26 -24.11
N ARG A 198 -10.72 1.15 -22.76
CA ARG A 198 -10.00 2.01 -21.84
C ARG A 198 -9.31 1.21 -20.74
N ALA A 199 -8.20 1.74 -20.23
CA ALA A 199 -7.56 1.16 -19.07
C ALA A 199 -8.55 1.06 -17.88
N THR A 200 -8.63 -0.11 -17.25
CA THR A 200 -9.57 -0.33 -16.13
C THR A 200 -9.39 0.68 -15.01
N VAL A 201 -8.15 1.11 -14.73
CA VAL A 201 -7.89 2.12 -13.69
C VAL A 201 -8.50 3.48 -14.02
N GLU A 202 -8.67 3.86 -15.29
CA GLU A 202 -9.33 5.10 -15.68
C GLU A 202 -10.83 5.04 -15.35
N TRP A 203 -11.47 3.92 -15.71
CA TRP A 203 -12.86 3.67 -15.30
C TRP A 203 -13.03 3.73 -13.79
N LEU A 204 -12.16 3.05 -13.04
CA LEU A 204 -12.22 3.02 -11.58
C LEU A 204 -12.07 4.40 -10.95
N VAL A 205 -11.23 5.28 -11.53
CA VAL A 205 -11.10 6.66 -11.07
C VAL A 205 -12.36 7.46 -11.37
N ASP A 206 -12.89 7.37 -12.61
CA ASP A 206 -14.10 8.10 -13.04
C ASP A 206 -15.36 7.64 -12.28
N LEU A 207 -15.39 6.40 -11.82
CA LEU A 207 -16.47 5.82 -11.02
C LEU A 207 -16.32 6.03 -9.51
N GLY A 208 -15.27 6.74 -9.06
CA GLY A 208 -15.05 7.03 -7.64
C GLY A 208 -14.62 5.84 -6.80
N PHE A 209 -14.10 4.77 -7.40
CA PHE A 209 -13.65 3.57 -6.68
C PHE A 209 -12.64 3.89 -5.58
N PHE A 210 -11.71 4.82 -5.83
CA PHE A 210 -10.71 5.23 -4.86
C PHE A 210 -11.26 6.21 -3.80
N ASP A 211 -12.47 6.72 -3.99
CA ASP A 211 -13.13 7.65 -3.08
C ASP A 211 -14.15 6.95 -2.15
N GLN A 212 -14.37 5.63 -2.32
CA GLN A 212 -15.18 4.83 -1.42
C GLN A 212 -14.68 4.93 0.02
N ARG A 213 -15.59 5.16 0.95
CA ARG A 213 -15.29 5.27 2.39
C ARG A 213 -15.40 3.91 3.08
N PRO A 214 -14.69 3.70 4.20
CA PRO A 214 -14.84 2.49 5.00
C PRO A 214 -16.28 2.17 5.39
N GLU A 215 -17.05 3.19 5.78
CA GLU A 215 -18.45 3.10 6.20
C GLU A 215 -19.43 2.75 5.08
N ASP A 216 -19.05 2.98 3.82
CA ASP A 216 -19.88 2.71 2.65
C ASP A 216 -19.69 1.27 2.12
N LEU A 217 -18.78 0.49 2.73
CA LEU A 217 -18.48 -0.88 2.27
C LEU A 217 -19.54 -1.87 2.74
N PRO A 218 -20.13 -2.65 1.82
CA PRO A 218 -21.09 -3.70 2.19
C PRO A 218 -20.43 -4.85 2.97
N ASP A 219 -19.13 -5.06 2.79
CA ASP A 219 -18.33 -6.08 3.46
C ASP A 219 -17.08 -5.45 4.10
N PRO A 220 -17.02 -5.33 5.43
CA PRO A 220 -15.86 -4.80 6.14
C PRO A 220 -14.57 -5.62 5.99
N SER A 221 -14.64 -6.88 5.55
CA SER A 221 -13.45 -7.71 5.31
C SER A 221 -12.53 -7.12 4.23
N VAL A 222 -13.09 -6.34 3.31
CA VAL A 222 -12.37 -5.59 2.27
C VAL A 222 -11.30 -4.65 2.85
N LEU A 223 -11.50 -4.13 4.06
CA LEU A 223 -10.51 -3.26 4.73
C LEU A 223 -9.17 -3.97 4.98
N ARG A 224 -9.20 -5.28 5.14
CA ARG A 224 -8.03 -6.13 5.39
C ARG A 224 -7.52 -6.84 4.14
N ALA A 225 -8.33 -6.90 3.09
CA ALA A 225 -7.97 -7.59 1.84
C ALA A 225 -6.72 -6.94 1.20
N PRO A 226 -5.85 -7.71 0.55
CA PRO A 226 -4.78 -7.15 -0.26
C PRO A 226 -5.34 -6.30 -1.40
N GLN A 227 -4.55 -5.36 -1.89
CA GLN A 227 -4.91 -4.61 -3.11
C GLN A 227 -5.01 -5.58 -4.29
N PRO A 228 -5.98 -5.39 -5.20
CA PRO A 228 -6.08 -6.22 -6.39
C PRO A 228 -4.81 -6.18 -7.23
N LEU A 229 -4.50 -7.28 -7.89
CA LEU A 229 -3.39 -7.35 -8.84
C LEU A 229 -3.64 -6.40 -10.01
N LEU A 230 -2.61 -5.62 -10.31
CA LEU A 230 -2.48 -4.78 -11.49
C LEU A 230 -1.05 -4.92 -12.00
N ALA A 231 -0.84 -5.21 -13.27
CA ALA A 231 0.50 -5.22 -13.84
C ALA A 231 0.89 -3.82 -14.33
N PRO A 232 2.16 -3.43 -14.18
CA PRO A 232 2.69 -2.26 -14.87
C PRO A 232 2.64 -2.45 -16.40
N GLY A 233 2.49 -1.36 -17.14
CA GLY A 233 2.54 -1.38 -18.61
C GLY A 233 1.24 -1.79 -19.30
N GLY A 234 0.09 -1.73 -18.63
CA GLY A 234 -1.21 -2.01 -19.26
C GLY A 234 -1.42 -3.48 -19.62
N ARG A 235 -0.74 -4.39 -18.93
CA ARG A 235 -0.93 -5.84 -19.06
C ARG A 235 -1.86 -6.36 -17.96
N SER A 236 -2.57 -7.43 -18.23
CA SER A 236 -3.27 -8.16 -17.19
C SER A 236 -2.27 -8.90 -16.29
N ALA A 237 -2.55 -8.92 -14.98
CA ALA A 237 -1.79 -9.68 -13.99
C ALA A 237 -2.68 -10.76 -13.43
N SER A 238 -2.29 -12.02 -13.57
CA SER A 238 -3.06 -13.17 -13.07
C SER A 238 -2.16 -14.33 -12.66
N LEU A 239 -2.69 -15.23 -11.85
CA LEU A 239 -2.01 -16.51 -11.56
C LEU A 239 -1.84 -17.32 -12.84
N GLN A 240 -2.84 -17.26 -13.75
CA GLN A 240 -2.80 -17.92 -15.04
C GLN A 240 -1.63 -17.41 -15.91
N SER A 241 -1.35 -16.12 -15.92
CA SER A 241 -0.21 -15.58 -16.67
C SER A 241 1.14 -16.06 -16.11
N LEU A 242 1.29 -16.19 -14.78
CA LEU A 242 2.48 -16.77 -14.18
C LEU A 242 2.64 -18.26 -14.55
N ALA A 243 1.54 -19.03 -14.54
CA ALA A 243 1.58 -20.44 -14.93
C ALA A 243 2.00 -20.61 -16.41
N ARG A 244 1.42 -19.80 -17.32
CA ARG A 244 1.83 -19.79 -18.74
C ARG A 244 3.31 -19.39 -18.92
N ALA A 245 3.84 -18.55 -18.05
CA ALA A 245 5.26 -18.19 -18.05
C ALA A 245 6.16 -19.28 -17.42
N GLY A 246 5.58 -20.39 -16.93
CA GLY A 246 6.32 -21.53 -16.40
C GLY A 246 6.38 -21.63 -14.86
N ALA A 247 5.64 -20.80 -14.13
CA ALA A 247 5.53 -20.95 -12.68
C ALA A 247 4.72 -22.19 -12.32
N MET A 248 5.18 -22.96 -11.33
CA MET A 248 4.37 -23.95 -10.65
C MET A 248 3.51 -23.26 -9.60
N LEU A 249 2.19 -23.31 -9.77
CA LEU A 249 1.26 -22.79 -8.76
C LEU A 249 0.93 -23.87 -7.74
N VAL A 250 1.00 -23.53 -6.47
CA VAL A 250 0.62 -24.41 -5.35
C VAL A 250 -0.31 -23.67 -4.39
N GLY A 251 -1.03 -24.42 -3.56
CA GLY A 251 -1.92 -23.87 -2.56
C GLY A 251 -1.19 -23.04 -1.51
N ARG A 252 -1.92 -22.57 -0.53
CA ARG A 252 -1.35 -21.77 0.56
C ARG A 252 -0.41 -22.65 1.40
N LEU A 253 0.73 -22.09 1.77
CA LEU A 253 1.67 -22.72 2.69
C LEU A 253 1.07 -22.77 4.09
N THR A 254 0.98 -23.96 4.67
CA THR A 254 0.33 -24.22 5.97
C THR A 254 1.31 -24.72 7.03
N THR A 255 2.28 -25.55 6.63
CA THR A 255 3.27 -26.11 7.54
C THR A 255 4.64 -26.25 6.87
N VAL A 256 5.67 -26.32 7.70
CA VAL A 256 7.04 -26.69 7.32
C VAL A 256 7.50 -27.79 8.27
N ASP A 257 7.88 -28.93 7.73
CA ASP A 257 8.41 -30.09 8.47
C ASP A 257 9.67 -30.62 7.76
N GLY A 258 10.84 -30.15 8.21
CA GLY A 258 12.11 -30.43 7.57
C GLY A 258 12.12 -29.99 6.10
N GLU A 259 12.28 -30.93 5.18
CA GLU A 259 12.27 -30.67 3.72
C GLU A 259 10.86 -30.58 3.13
N ARG A 260 9.83 -30.96 3.87
CA ARG A 260 8.45 -31.03 3.36
C ARG A 260 7.70 -29.75 3.68
N ILE A 261 7.06 -29.22 2.65
CA ILE A 261 6.17 -28.06 2.73
C ILE A 261 4.73 -28.57 2.66
N GLY A 262 3.96 -28.32 3.73
CA GLY A 262 2.52 -28.57 3.74
C GLY A 262 1.78 -27.44 3.02
N LEU A 263 0.92 -27.83 2.10
CA LEU A 263 0.13 -26.93 1.26
C LEU A 263 -1.33 -27.32 1.35
N ASP A 264 -2.23 -26.36 1.28
CA ASP A 264 -3.65 -26.65 1.10
C ASP A 264 -4.00 -26.79 -0.41
N ALA A 265 -5.24 -27.20 -0.70
CA ALA A 265 -5.73 -27.40 -2.07
C ALA A 265 -6.36 -26.14 -2.68
N SER A 266 -5.94 -24.93 -2.25
CA SER A 266 -6.66 -23.70 -2.56
C SER A 266 -6.37 -23.07 -3.92
N VAL A 267 -5.50 -23.64 -4.78
CA VAL A 267 -5.08 -23.00 -6.05
C VAL A 267 -6.27 -22.64 -6.92
N ALA A 268 -7.14 -23.61 -7.21
CA ALA A 268 -8.32 -23.38 -8.05
C ALA A 268 -9.25 -22.33 -7.44
N ALA A 269 -9.51 -22.41 -6.14
CA ALA A 269 -10.33 -21.43 -5.43
C ALA A 269 -9.71 -20.01 -5.43
N ASN A 270 -8.38 -19.91 -5.36
CA ASN A 270 -7.69 -18.62 -5.43
C ASN A 270 -7.79 -17.99 -6.83
N ILE A 271 -7.74 -18.79 -7.89
CA ILE A 271 -7.94 -18.34 -9.26
C ILE A 271 -9.40 -17.90 -9.46
N GLU A 272 -10.36 -18.74 -9.07
CA GLU A 272 -11.78 -18.41 -9.14
C GLU A 272 -12.11 -17.11 -8.39
N PHE A 273 -11.55 -16.92 -7.19
CA PHE A 273 -11.70 -15.68 -6.44
C PHE A 273 -11.17 -14.46 -7.22
N ALA A 274 -9.99 -14.59 -7.85
CA ALA A 274 -9.40 -13.53 -8.63
C ALA A 274 -10.24 -13.18 -9.86
N ASP A 275 -10.74 -14.20 -10.58
CA ASP A 275 -11.57 -14.04 -11.77
C ASP A 275 -12.93 -13.44 -11.44
N ALA A 276 -13.60 -13.95 -10.39
CA ALA A 276 -14.85 -13.38 -9.91
C ALA A 276 -14.70 -11.90 -9.48
N PHE A 277 -13.53 -11.51 -8.97
CA PHE A 277 -13.25 -10.11 -8.68
C PHE A 277 -13.14 -9.29 -9.97
N ALA A 278 -12.45 -9.79 -10.99
CA ALA A 278 -12.34 -9.13 -12.29
C ALA A 278 -13.72 -8.96 -12.96
N ASP A 279 -14.57 -9.97 -12.88
CA ASP A 279 -15.93 -9.93 -13.43
C ASP A 279 -16.80 -8.90 -12.72
N ARG A 280 -16.69 -8.77 -11.41
CA ARG A 280 -17.38 -7.70 -10.67
C ARG A 280 -16.91 -6.30 -11.11
N ILE A 281 -15.61 -6.12 -11.37
CA ILE A 281 -15.07 -4.87 -11.90
C ILE A 281 -15.67 -4.56 -13.28
N ARG A 282 -15.66 -5.54 -14.20
CA ARG A 282 -16.25 -5.40 -15.55
C ARG A 282 -17.72 -5.04 -15.47
N LYS A 283 -18.47 -5.80 -14.67
CA LYS A 283 -19.91 -5.53 -14.48
C LYS A 283 -20.15 -4.12 -13.92
N THR A 284 -19.38 -3.67 -12.95
CA THR A 284 -19.51 -2.32 -12.39
C THR A 284 -19.29 -1.25 -13.46
N ILE A 285 -18.33 -1.45 -14.35
CA ILE A 285 -18.06 -0.54 -15.46
C ILE A 285 -19.20 -0.58 -16.48
N ASP A 286 -19.64 -1.76 -16.87
CA ASP A 286 -20.75 -1.95 -17.83
C ASP A 286 -22.06 -1.33 -17.33
N ASP A 287 -22.42 -1.55 -16.06
CA ASP A 287 -23.58 -0.95 -15.42
C ASP A 287 -23.50 0.59 -15.45
N ALA A 288 -22.31 1.14 -15.23
CA ALA A 288 -22.08 2.58 -15.26
C ALA A 288 -22.14 3.17 -16.68
N ILE A 289 -21.65 2.47 -17.67
CA ILE A 289 -21.73 2.85 -19.10
C ILE A 289 -23.21 2.95 -19.49
N VAL A 290 -24.02 1.93 -19.16
CA VAL A 290 -25.45 1.93 -19.43
C VAL A 290 -26.17 3.06 -18.68
N ALA A 291 -25.92 3.19 -17.38
CA ALA A 291 -26.59 4.20 -16.55
C ALA A 291 -26.30 5.64 -16.97
N LYS A 292 -25.10 5.88 -17.53
CA LYS A 292 -24.67 7.23 -17.97
C LYS A 292 -24.86 7.46 -19.46
N GLY A 293 -25.32 6.47 -20.23
CA GLY A 293 -25.49 6.56 -21.70
C GLY A 293 -24.14 6.81 -22.41
N LEU A 294 -23.05 6.22 -21.92
CA LEU A 294 -21.74 6.42 -22.52
C LEU A 294 -21.58 5.53 -23.76
N ASP A 295 -20.98 6.09 -24.83
CA ASP A 295 -20.53 5.30 -25.96
C ASP A 295 -19.21 4.61 -25.62
N ALA A 296 -19.18 3.29 -25.73
CA ALA A 296 -18.00 2.48 -25.43
C ALA A 296 -17.95 1.28 -26.38
N PRO A 297 -16.76 0.88 -26.89
CA PRO A 297 -16.64 -0.26 -27.80
C PRO A 297 -17.07 -1.56 -27.11
N ALA A 298 -17.30 -2.60 -27.91
CA ALA A 298 -17.50 -3.96 -27.40
C ALA A 298 -16.28 -4.41 -26.59
N ASN A 299 -16.49 -5.36 -25.66
CA ASN A 299 -15.39 -5.93 -24.90
C ASN A 299 -14.35 -6.56 -25.81
N GLY A 300 -13.08 -6.31 -25.52
CA GLY A 300 -11.97 -7.11 -26.00
C GLY A 300 -11.94 -8.48 -25.32
N PHE A 301 -11.17 -9.39 -25.89
CA PHE A 301 -10.93 -10.72 -25.30
C PHE A 301 -10.01 -10.58 -24.08
N ASP A 302 -10.34 -11.29 -22.98
CA ASP A 302 -9.45 -11.39 -21.82
C ASP A 302 -8.67 -12.71 -21.92
N ASP A 303 -7.41 -12.61 -22.33
CA ASP A 303 -6.51 -13.76 -22.49
C ASP A 303 -6.24 -14.56 -21.19
N ASP A 304 -6.66 -14.02 -20.03
CA ASP A 304 -6.39 -14.63 -18.73
C ASP A 304 -7.44 -15.63 -18.24
N ILE A 305 -8.50 -15.89 -19.02
CA ILE A 305 -9.64 -16.71 -18.58
C ILE A 305 -9.36 -18.22 -18.59
N ALA A 306 -8.37 -18.74 -19.30
CA ALA A 306 -8.18 -20.17 -19.43
C ALA A 306 -6.83 -20.69 -18.92
N LEU A 307 -6.81 -21.36 -17.79
CA LEU A 307 -5.84 -22.41 -17.51
C LEU A 307 -6.51 -23.76 -17.73
N ALA A 308 -6.08 -24.46 -18.76
CA ALA A 308 -6.68 -25.73 -19.14
C ALA A 308 -6.42 -26.87 -18.13
N ASP A 309 -5.32 -26.80 -17.35
CA ASP A 309 -5.01 -27.83 -16.35
C ASP A 309 -4.01 -27.33 -15.30
N LEU A 310 -4.42 -27.26 -14.05
CA LEU A 310 -3.54 -26.99 -12.91
C LEU A 310 -2.81 -28.24 -12.41
N GLY A 311 -3.16 -29.40 -12.95
CA GLY A 311 -2.74 -30.70 -12.43
C GLY A 311 -3.30 -30.99 -11.02
N PRO A 312 -3.02 -32.17 -10.48
CA PRO A 312 -3.45 -32.53 -9.13
C PRO A 312 -2.77 -31.64 -8.07
N PRO A 313 -3.37 -31.48 -6.87
CA PRO A 313 -2.74 -30.84 -5.74
C PRO A 313 -1.32 -31.43 -5.52
N ARG A 314 -0.31 -30.54 -5.49
CA ARG A 314 1.09 -30.98 -5.36
C ARG A 314 1.57 -30.73 -3.94
N THR A 315 2.34 -31.67 -3.42
CA THR A 315 3.23 -31.44 -2.28
C THR A 315 4.55 -30.86 -2.80
N VAL A 316 5.22 -30.07 -2.00
CA VAL A 316 6.56 -29.55 -2.30
C VAL A 316 7.55 -30.16 -1.31
N ASP A 317 8.54 -30.89 -1.85
CA ASP A 317 9.73 -31.30 -1.10
C ASP A 317 10.90 -30.44 -1.54
N LEU A 318 11.42 -29.64 -0.62
CA LEU A 318 12.42 -28.62 -0.93
C LEU A 318 13.68 -29.22 -1.59
N ARG A 319 14.06 -30.44 -1.22
CA ARG A 319 15.23 -31.12 -1.80
C ARG A 319 14.91 -31.78 -3.14
N ALA A 320 13.83 -32.57 -3.18
CA ALA A 320 13.45 -33.31 -4.39
C ALA A 320 13.05 -32.37 -5.52
N ASP A 321 12.35 -31.27 -5.19
CA ASP A 321 11.99 -30.20 -6.12
C ASP A 321 13.12 -29.19 -6.35
N GLY A 322 14.30 -29.39 -5.72
CA GLY A 322 15.49 -28.55 -5.86
C GLY A 322 15.21 -27.09 -5.55
N ILE A 323 14.48 -26.82 -4.48
CA ILE A 323 14.28 -25.47 -3.96
C ILE A 323 15.47 -25.06 -3.12
N ASP A 324 16.09 -23.95 -3.48
CA ASP A 324 17.30 -23.43 -2.85
C ASP A 324 17.02 -22.14 -2.07
N SER A 325 15.98 -21.39 -2.45
CA SER A 325 15.66 -20.11 -1.85
C SER A 325 14.15 -19.92 -1.64
N VAL A 326 13.78 -19.15 -0.62
CA VAL A 326 12.40 -18.72 -0.34
C VAL A 326 12.34 -17.20 -0.28
N VAL A 327 11.41 -16.62 -1.03
CA VAL A 327 11.08 -15.19 -0.96
C VAL A 327 9.73 -15.01 -0.30
N TRP A 328 9.73 -14.38 0.86
CA TRP A 328 8.51 -14.10 1.63
C TRP A 328 7.83 -12.84 1.11
N CYS A 329 6.73 -12.98 0.40
CA CYS A 329 5.86 -11.92 -0.08
C CYS A 329 4.58 -11.84 0.77
N THR A 330 4.75 -11.95 2.07
CA THR A 330 3.68 -12.14 3.07
C THR A 330 3.19 -10.85 3.69
N GLY A 331 3.52 -9.70 3.09
CA GLY A 331 3.01 -8.40 3.45
C GLY A 331 3.84 -7.67 4.50
N TYR A 332 3.26 -6.60 5.01
CA TYR A 332 3.91 -5.65 5.92
C TYR A 332 2.94 -5.19 6.99
N THR A 333 3.51 -4.66 8.07
CA THR A 333 2.80 -3.88 9.10
C THR A 333 3.43 -2.50 9.25
N GLY A 334 2.79 -1.61 10.01
CA GLY A 334 3.37 -0.33 10.41
C GLY A 334 4.13 -0.45 11.73
N ASP A 335 5.24 0.28 11.86
CA ASP A 335 5.93 0.44 13.13
C ASP A 335 5.35 1.63 13.90
N PHE A 336 4.62 1.34 14.94
CA PHE A 336 4.04 2.30 15.87
C PHE A 336 4.46 2.03 17.31
N SER A 337 5.52 1.23 17.53
CA SER A 337 6.05 0.84 18.84
C SER A 337 6.50 2.02 19.72
N TRP A 338 6.77 3.16 19.09
CA TRP A 338 7.16 4.42 19.72
C TRP A 338 5.96 5.27 20.19
N LEU A 339 4.72 4.86 19.89
CA LEU A 339 3.51 5.47 20.41
C LEU A 339 3.16 4.88 21.77
N ASP A 340 2.56 5.71 22.63
CA ASP A 340 1.96 5.26 23.89
C ASP A 340 0.82 4.27 23.61
N ALA A 341 0.66 3.26 24.47
CA ALA A 341 -0.40 2.26 24.40
C ALA A 341 -1.82 2.87 24.40
N ALA A 342 -1.99 4.10 24.89
CA ALA A 342 -3.25 4.82 24.79
C ALA A 342 -3.66 5.18 23.35
N PHE A 343 -2.74 5.09 22.39
CA PHE A 343 -2.97 5.42 20.97
C PHE A 343 -2.88 4.22 20.03
N THR A 344 -2.64 3.02 20.57
CA THR A 344 -2.54 1.77 19.81
C THR A 344 -3.50 0.71 20.37
N ASP A 345 -3.95 -0.18 19.48
CA ASP A 345 -4.71 -1.36 19.88
C ASP A 345 -3.81 -2.49 20.40
N ALA A 346 -4.40 -3.64 20.75
CA ALA A 346 -3.68 -4.81 21.24
C ALA A 346 -2.70 -5.41 20.21
N ALA A 347 -2.86 -5.09 18.92
CA ALA A 347 -1.95 -5.47 17.83
C ALA A 347 -0.89 -4.39 17.56
N GLY A 348 -0.81 -3.34 18.40
CA GLY A 348 0.12 -2.22 18.22
C GLY A 348 -0.22 -1.30 17.04
N GLN A 349 -1.45 -1.37 16.50
CA GLN A 349 -1.87 -0.53 15.39
C GLN A 349 -2.61 0.72 15.91
N PRO A 350 -2.56 1.85 15.17
CA PRO A 350 -3.15 3.10 15.62
C PRO A 350 -4.67 3.01 15.85
N VAL A 351 -5.13 3.38 17.04
CA VAL A 351 -6.56 3.62 17.31
C VAL A 351 -6.93 5.00 16.76
N ARG A 352 -7.89 5.04 15.84
CA ARG A 352 -8.24 6.24 15.11
C ARG A 352 -9.72 6.30 14.71
N ASP A 353 -10.19 7.52 14.52
CA ASP A 353 -11.46 7.82 13.84
C ASP A 353 -11.12 8.62 12.56
N GLY A 354 -11.20 7.96 11.42
CA GLY A 354 -10.68 8.51 10.17
C GLY A 354 -9.20 8.90 10.29
N ALA A 355 -8.89 10.17 10.04
CA ALA A 355 -7.53 10.71 10.16
C ALA A 355 -7.18 11.20 11.58
N ALA A 356 -8.16 11.33 12.47
CA ALA A 356 -7.93 11.78 13.83
C ALA A 356 -7.57 10.62 14.75
N ALA A 357 -6.62 10.86 15.67
CA ALA A 357 -6.42 9.99 16.81
C ALA A 357 -7.46 10.30 17.91
N THR A 358 -7.52 9.44 18.91
CA THR A 358 -8.37 9.64 20.08
C THR A 358 -8.00 10.86 20.93
N ALA A 359 -6.82 11.46 20.67
CA ALA A 359 -6.34 12.64 21.40
C ALA A 359 -6.31 13.90 20.50
N PRO A 360 -6.77 15.06 20.99
CA PRO A 360 -6.72 16.30 20.26
C PRO A 360 -5.33 16.69 19.80
N GLY A 361 -5.20 17.11 18.54
CA GLY A 361 -3.95 17.53 17.94
C GLY A 361 -3.04 16.41 17.46
N LEU A 362 -3.48 15.15 17.49
CA LEU A 362 -2.79 14.02 16.89
C LEU A 362 -3.56 13.53 15.66
N TRP A 363 -2.84 13.36 14.54
CA TRP A 363 -3.41 13.02 13.25
C TRP A 363 -2.59 11.94 12.57
N TYR A 364 -3.23 11.16 11.71
CA TYR A 364 -2.58 10.16 10.85
C TYR A 364 -2.72 10.54 9.39
N MET A 365 -1.71 10.20 8.57
CA MET A 365 -1.71 10.44 7.14
C MET A 365 -1.08 9.26 6.39
N GLY A 366 -1.66 8.90 5.24
CA GLY A 366 -1.10 7.87 4.36
C GLY A 366 -1.29 6.43 4.81
N LEU A 367 -2.18 6.17 5.77
CA LEU A 367 -2.58 4.82 6.14
C LEU A 367 -3.69 4.32 5.18
N ARG A 368 -3.72 3.01 4.96
CA ARG A 368 -4.79 2.37 4.18
C ARG A 368 -6.14 2.66 4.82
N TRP A 369 -7.14 2.94 3.97
CA TRP A 369 -8.50 3.19 4.43
C TRP A 369 -8.63 4.24 5.55
N LEU A 370 -7.74 5.22 5.56
CA LEU A 370 -7.75 6.26 6.58
C LEU A 370 -9.07 7.06 6.56
N THR A 371 -9.47 7.51 5.38
CA THR A 371 -10.75 8.19 5.13
C THR A 371 -11.46 7.63 3.89
N ARG A 372 -10.70 6.95 3.01
CA ARG A 372 -11.20 6.35 1.78
C ARG A 372 -10.21 5.29 1.28
N ARG A 373 -10.63 4.50 0.30
CA ARG A 373 -9.81 3.43 -0.33
C ARG A 373 -8.45 3.94 -0.84
N GLY A 374 -8.42 5.13 -1.43
CA GLY A 374 -7.19 5.73 -1.98
C GLY A 374 -6.23 6.31 -0.94
N SER A 375 -6.58 6.39 0.34
CA SER A 375 -5.81 7.14 1.37
C SER A 375 -4.35 6.69 1.53
N GLY A 376 -4.06 5.41 1.34
CA GLY A 376 -2.70 4.85 1.42
C GLY A 376 -1.90 4.90 0.11
N ASN A 377 -2.48 5.41 -0.97
CA ASN A 377 -1.91 5.43 -2.31
C ASN A 377 -1.56 6.86 -2.77
N PHE A 378 -0.68 6.99 -3.77
CA PHE A 378 -0.32 8.31 -4.34
C PHE A 378 -1.54 9.09 -4.84
N ILE A 379 -2.55 8.43 -5.40
CA ILE A 379 -3.80 9.07 -5.84
C ILE A 379 -4.55 9.74 -4.68
N GLY A 380 -4.36 9.27 -3.45
CA GLY A 380 -4.95 9.87 -2.25
C GLY A 380 -4.40 11.24 -1.89
N PHE A 381 -3.23 11.61 -2.43
CA PHE A 381 -2.57 12.90 -2.17
C PHE A 381 -2.79 13.93 -3.29
N ARG A 382 -3.68 13.64 -4.25
CA ARG A 382 -4.03 14.61 -5.29
C ARG A 382 -4.96 15.71 -4.74
N PRO A 383 -4.80 16.98 -5.18
CA PRO A 383 -5.87 17.96 -5.08
C PRO A 383 -7.06 17.47 -5.90
N MET A 384 -8.28 17.52 -5.33
CA MET A 384 -9.47 17.20 -6.14
C MET A 384 -9.57 18.18 -7.31
N PRO A 385 -9.81 17.73 -8.56
CA PRO A 385 -10.05 18.62 -9.67
C PRO A 385 -11.32 19.46 -9.39
N GLN A 386 -11.25 20.75 -9.69
CA GLN A 386 -12.35 21.72 -9.48
C GLN A 386 -13.58 21.49 -10.38
N ARG A 387 -13.67 20.36 -11.09
CA ARG A 387 -14.77 20.04 -12.00
C ARG A 387 -15.45 18.72 -11.60
N LEU A 388 -16.32 18.82 -10.60
CA LEU A 388 -17.49 17.95 -10.52
C LEU A 388 -18.74 18.85 -10.52
N PRO A 389 -19.86 18.43 -11.16
CA PRO A 389 -21.03 19.28 -11.31
C PRO A 389 -21.61 19.63 -9.95
N VAL A 390 -21.82 20.90 -9.78
CA VAL A 390 -22.66 21.61 -8.82
C VAL A 390 -23.53 20.70 -7.93
N ARG A 391 -23.05 20.43 -6.72
CA ARG A 391 -23.75 20.31 -5.44
C ARG A 391 -22.91 19.59 -4.38
N SER A 392 -21.79 20.21 -3.98
CA SER A 392 -21.20 20.07 -2.65
C SER A 392 -19.93 20.92 -2.56
N ARG A 393 -19.74 21.58 -1.43
CA ARG A 393 -18.57 22.43 -1.16
C ARG A 393 -17.26 21.68 -1.38
N PRO A 394 -16.18 22.31 -1.86
CA PRO A 394 -14.91 21.66 -2.08
C PRO A 394 -14.35 21.18 -0.75
N ILE A 395 -14.39 19.87 -0.53
CA ILE A 395 -13.68 19.23 0.57
C ILE A 395 -12.28 18.97 0.07
N TRP A 396 -11.30 19.69 0.59
CA TRP A 396 -9.90 19.40 0.42
C TRP A 396 -9.58 18.09 1.15
N VAL A 397 -9.46 16.99 0.42
CA VAL A 397 -9.10 15.69 0.98
C VAL A 397 -7.64 15.34 0.64
N VAL A 398 -6.76 16.20 0.98
CA VAL A 398 -5.66 15.89 1.90
C VAL A 398 -6.36 15.88 3.25
N GLY A 399 -6.30 14.78 4.03
CA GLY A 399 -6.92 14.78 5.35
C GLY A 399 -6.63 16.12 5.98
N THR A 400 -7.65 16.97 6.10
CA THR A 400 -7.48 18.36 6.48
C THR A 400 -6.82 18.37 7.85
N VAL A 401 -5.55 18.75 7.91
CA VAL A 401 -5.01 19.26 9.16
C VAL A 401 -5.80 20.55 9.40
N PRO A 402 -6.67 20.64 10.42
CA PRO A 402 -7.42 21.85 10.67
C PRO A 402 -6.44 23.00 10.84
N SER A 403 -6.73 24.15 10.26
CA SER A 403 -6.00 25.36 10.59
C SER A 403 -6.02 25.53 12.12
N ALA A 404 -4.98 26.09 12.69
CA ALA A 404 -4.85 26.33 14.15
C ALA A 404 -6.09 27.02 14.75
N SER A 405 -6.88 27.75 13.94
CA SER A 405 -8.15 28.37 14.34
C SER A 405 -9.29 27.39 14.66
N HIS A 406 -9.29 26.17 14.10
CA HIS A 406 -10.29 25.14 14.43
C HIS A 406 -9.95 24.37 15.71
N ALA A 407 -8.65 24.16 15.98
CA ALA A 407 -8.21 23.56 17.25
C ALA A 407 -8.56 24.44 18.47
N ALA A 408 -8.56 25.76 18.32
CA ALA A 408 -8.95 26.68 19.38
C ALA A 408 -10.48 26.67 19.66
N ARG A 409 -11.32 26.41 18.66
CA ARG A 409 -12.78 26.34 18.85
C ARG A 409 -13.27 25.03 19.49
N ALA A 410 -12.56 23.92 19.31
CA ALA A 410 -12.93 22.66 19.95
C ALA A 410 -12.67 22.67 21.48
N VAL A 411 -11.77 23.53 21.97
CA VAL A 411 -11.48 23.65 23.41
C VAL A 411 -12.52 24.52 24.16
N THR A 412 -13.28 25.35 23.45
CA THR A 412 -14.29 26.24 24.06
C THR A 412 -15.72 25.67 24.12
N ALA A 413 -15.97 24.50 23.50
CA ALA A 413 -17.32 23.92 23.43
C ALA A 413 -17.71 22.99 24.59
N THR A 414 -16.86 22.83 25.62
CA THR A 414 -17.17 22.00 26.81
C THR A 414 -17.32 22.82 28.10
N ARG A 415 -18.04 23.93 28.08
CA ARG A 415 -18.61 24.52 29.28
C ARG A 415 -20.11 24.71 29.06
N SER A 416 -20.88 23.71 29.42
CA SER A 416 -22.32 23.85 29.66
C SER A 416 -22.54 24.43 31.06
N PRO A 417 -23.39 25.44 31.24
CA PRO A 417 -23.73 25.96 32.57
C PRO A 417 -24.78 25.03 33.21
N ARG A 418 -24.52 24.61 34.43
CA ARG A 418 -25.58 24.16 35.31
C ARG A 418 -26.49 25.34 35.61
N ALA A 419 -27.73 25.21 35.27
CA ALA A 419 -28.82 26.05 35.79
C ALA A 419 -29.79 25.18 36.59
N ARG A 420 -30.22 25.74 37.67
CA ARG A 420 -31.06 25.32 38.78
C ARG A 420 -32.28 24.46 38.44
#